data_cd78826485f0ec6bf3e511891b4c1740
#
_entry.id   cd78826485f0ec6bf3e511891b4c1740
#
_cell.length_a   1.000
_cell.length_b   1.000
_cell.length_c   1.000
_cell.angle_alpha   90.00
_cell.angle_beta   90.00
_cell.angle_gamma   90.00
#
_symmetry.space_group_name_H-M   'P 1'
#
loop_
_entity.id
_entity.type
_entity.pdbx_description
1 polymer ?
#
loop_
_entity_poly.entity_id
_entity_poly.type
_entity_poly.pdbx_seq_one_letter_code
_entity_poly.pdbx_strand_id
1 'polypeptide(L)'
;MKLYTAPATPFGRTVEMVAHELGVHGDLTIVPTVVAPTKENEEYRAVAPLRKIPALELDDGSVITDSPLICEYLAYSAGNTSLFAAGTANEWPVKAAYAVARGMADCGVALRYETFLRPEALRWDQWIADQKLKLVSGVEYFAARVPPLADTVTVADLSLAAALGYIDFRFSSLNWREGRAELAQWFAGMEGRASFRATKPN
;
A
#
# COMPACT_ATOMS: atom_id res chain seq x y z
N MET A 1 -18.20 5.10 -8.44
CA MET A 1 -17.54 5.27 -7.11
C MET A 1 -16.39 6.27 -7.23
N LYS A 2 -16.03 7.02 -6.15
CA LYS A 2 -14.87 7.93 -6.15
C LYS A 2 -13.79 7.45 -5.19
N LEU A 3 -12.55 7.32 -5.69
CA LEU A 3 -11.40 6.94 -4.86
C LEU A 3 -10.55 8.19 -4.57
N TYR A 4 -10.57 8.64 -3.33
CA TYR A 4 -9.71 9.73 -2.84
C TYR A 4 -8.33 9.16 -2.51
N THR A 5 -7.32 9.54 -3.28
CA THR A 5 -5.97 9.00 -3.19
C THR A 5 -4.92 9.98 -3.70
N ALA A 6 -3.66 9.64 -3.58
CA ALA A 6 -2.54 10.38 -4.18
C ALA A 6 -1.49 9.40 -4.71
N PRO A 7 -0.78 9.72 -5.81
CA PRO A 7 0.17 8.80 -6.44
C PRO A 7 1.28 8.30 -5.51
N ALA A 8 1.65 9.12 -4.51
CA ALA A 8 2.75 8.82 -3.60
C ALA A 8 2.36 7.93 -2.40
N THR A 9 1.07 7.61 -2.21
CA THR A 9 0.66 6.79 -1.06
C THR A 9 0.72 5.30 -1.37
N PRO A 10 1.45 4.48 -0.57
CA PRO A 10 1.51 3.04 -0.78
C PRO A 10 0.15 2.38 -0.55
N PHE A 11 -0.69 2.94 0.32
CA PHE A 11 -2.03 2.44 0.62
C PHE A 11 -3.00 2.62 -0.56
N GLY A 12 -3.02 3.83 -1.14
CA GLY A 12 -3.83 4.10 -2.32
C GLY A 12 -3.36 3.30 -3.52
N ARG A 13 -2.05 3.17 -3.70
CA ARG A 13 -1.46 2.34 -4.74
C ARG A 13 -1.89 0.88 -4.64
N THR A 14 -1.93 0.32 -3.42
CA THR A 14 -2.45 -1.05 -3.22
C THR A 14 -3.90 -1.16 -3.70
N VAL A 15 -4.76 -0.21 -3.34
CA VAL A 15 -6.17 -0.21 -3.78
C VAL A 15 -6.28 -0.11 -5.30
N GLU A 16 -5.53 0.78 -5.93
CA GLU A 16 -5.55 0.94 -7.39
C GLU A 16 -5.04 -0.31 -8.10
N MET A 17 -3.96 -0.95 -7.61
CA MET A 17 -3.50 -2.23 -8.16
C MET A 17 -4.55 -3.33 -8.00
N VAL A 18 -5.19 -3.44 -6.84
CA VAL A 18 -6.31 -4.38 -6.63
C VAL A 18 -7.43 -4.12 -7.64
N ALA A 19 -7.82 -2.87 -7.84
CA ALA A 19 -8.87 -2.53 -8.80
C ALA A 19 -8.48 -2.90 -10.25
N HIS A 20 -7.21 -2.73 -10.62
CA HIS A 20 -6.70 -3.19 -11.93
C HIS A 20 -6.74 -4.71 -12.07
N GLU A 21 -6.28 -5.46 -11.06
CA GLU A 21 -6.28 -6.94 -11.10
C GLU A 21 -7.70 -7.52 -11.11
N LEU A 22 -8.66 -6.80 -10.54
CA LEU A 22 -10.09 -7.15 -10.59
C LEU A 22 -10.78 -6.72 -11.87
N GLY A 23 -10.15 -5.86 -12.70
CA GLY A 23 -10.75 -5.30 -13.91
C GLY A 23 -11.78 -4.20 -13.66
N VAL A 24 -11.85 -3.64 -12.43
CA VAL A 24 -12.84 -2.63 -12.03
C VAL A 24 -12.24 -1.22 -11.86
N HIS A 25 -10.98 -1.02 -12.22
CA HIS A 25 -10.35 0.30 -12.11
C HIS A 25 -11.07 1.37 -12.93
N GLY A 26 -11.65 0.99 -14.10
CA GLY A 26 -12.45 1.87 -14.95
C GLY A 26 -13.73 2.39 -14.31
N ASP A 27 -14.23 1.75 -13.26
CA ASP A 27 -15.42 2.15 -12.51
C ASP A 27 -15.10 3.16 -11.39
N LEU A 28 -13.82 3.47 -11.20
CA LEU A 28 -13.35 4.40 -10.19
C LEU A 28 -13.04 5.78 -10.81
N THR A 29 -13.65 6.81 -10.27
CA THR A 29 -13.22 8.19 -10.48
C THR A 29 -12.10 8.49 -9.48
N ILE A 30 -10.86 8.62 -9.94
CA ILE A 30 -9.73 8.98 -9.07
C ILE A 30 -9.81 10.46 -8.72
N VAL A 31 -9.86 10.76 -7.42
CA VAL A 31 -9.88 12.13 -6.88
C VAL A 31 -8.52 12.40 -6.21
N PRO A 32 -7.64 13.15 -6.89
CA PRO A 32 -6.33 13.50 -6.31
C PRO A 32 -6.50 14.28 -5.00
N THR A 33 -6.01 13.72 -3.90
CA THR A 33 -6.25 14.24 -2.56
C THR A 33 -4.96 14.43 -1.80
N VAL A 34 -4.69 15.67 -1.42
CA VAL A 34 -3.51 15.99 -0.61
C VAL A 34 -3.88 15.97 0.86
N VAL A 35 -3.16 15.15 1.62
CA VAL A 35 -3.25 15.10 3.08
C VAL A 35 -1.86 15.25 3.69
N ALA A 36 -1.74 16.15 4.64
CA ALA A 36 -0.52 16.34 5.43
C ALA A 36 -0.87 16.87 6.81
N PRO A 37 -0.09 16.53 7.86
CA PRO A 37 -0.31 17.09 9.20
C PRO A 37 -0.22 18.62 9.25
N THR A 38 0.53 19.21 8.31
CA THR A 38 0.78 20.67 8.21
C THR A 38 -0.19 21.41 7.30
N LYS A 39 -1.11 20.68 6.64
CA LYS A 39 -2.06 21.30 5.70
C LYS A 39 -3.46 20.74 5.95
N GLU A 40 -4.35 21.61 6.37
CA GLU A 40 -5.76 21.26 6.52
C GLU A 40 -6.43 21.12 5.15
N ASN A 41 -7.34 20.14 5.06
CA ASN A 41 -8.22 19.92 3.91
C ASN A 41 -9.65 19.70 4.44
N GLU A 42 -10.38 20.81 4.59
CA GLU A 42 -11.71 20.80 5.20
C GLU A 42 -12.73 20.04 4.33
N GLU A 43 -12.66 20.18 3.02
CA GLU A 43 -13.54 19.47 2.08
C GLU A 43 -13.37 17.96 2.25
N TYR A 44 -12.13 17.49 2.30
CA TYR A 44 -11.86 16.08 2.49
C TYR A 44 -12.19 15.59 3.90
N ARG A 45 -12.11 16.45 4.91
CA ARG A 45 -12.54 16.13 6.28
C ARG A 45 -14.03 15.80 6.35
N ALA A 46 -14.85 16.40 5.51
CA ALA A 46 -16.28 16.08 5.40
C ALA A 46 -16.52 14.68 4.80
N VAL A 47 -15.62 14.21 3.91
CA VAL A 47 -15.67 12.86 3.32
C VAL A 47 -15.07 11.82 4.27
N ALA A 48 -13.86 12.06 4.78
CA ALA A 48 -13.12 11.13 5.63
C ALA A 48 -12.65 11.86 6.91
N PRO A 49 -13.31 11.63 8.06
CA PRO A 49 -13.09 12.44 9.29
C PRO A 49 -11.65 12.35 9.82
N LEU A 50 -10.95 11.24 9.59
CA LEU A 50 -9.54 11.07 9.99
C LEU A 50 -8.55 11.69 9.00
N ARG A 51 -9.02 12.22 7.87
CA ARG A 51 -8.20 12.82 6.81
C ARG A 51 -7.05 11.92 6.35
N LYS A 52 -7.29 10.62 6.29
CA LYS A 52 -6.34 9.62 5.77
C LYS A 52 -6.80 9.16 4.39
N ILE A 53 -5.87 8.96 3.49
CA ILE A 53 -6.11 8.38 2.18
C ILE A 53 -5.52 6.95 2.15
N PRO A 54 -6.16 6.02 1.40
CA PRO A 54 -7.33 6.21 0.57
C PRO A 54 -8.66 6.21 1.33
N ALA A 55 -9.69 6.78 0.68
CA ALA A 55 -11.09 6.60 1.03
C ALA A 55 -11.91 6.34 -0.26
N LEU A 56 -12.90 5.49 -0.19
CA LEU A 56 -13.81 5.16 -1.30
C LEU A 56 -15.21 5.65 -0.98
N GLU A 57 -15.69 6.63 -1.75
CA GLU A 57 -17.09 7.11 -1.72
C GLU A 57 -17.92 6.30 -2.71
N LEU A 58 -18.94 5.65 -2.21
CA LEU A 58 -19.87 4.87 -3.02
C LEU A 58 -20.93 5.78 -3.68
N ASP A 59 -21.71 5.21 -4.60
CA ASP A 59 -22.71 5.98 -5.36
C ASP A 59 -23.90 6.44 -4.49
N ASP A 60 -24.13 5.81 -3.35
CA ASP A 60 -25.12 6.22 -2.34
C ASP A 60 -24.58 7.29 -1.35
N GLY A 61 -23.32 7.71 -1.51
CA GLY A 61 -22.66 8.68 -0.65
C GLY A 61 -22.03 8.09 0.61
N SER A 62 -22.16 6.79 0.86
CA SER A 62 -21.43 6.14 1.97
C SER A 62 -19.94 6.08 1.67
N VAL A 63 -19.11 6.10 2.72
CA VAL A 63 -17.65 6.13 2.58
C VAL A 63 -17.00 4.96 3.31
N ILE A 64 -16.16 4.24 2.58
CA ILE A 64 -15.35 3.14 3.11
C ILE A 64 -13.91 3.61 3.33
N THR A 65 -13.36 3.38 4.50
CA THR A 65 -11.96 3.52 4.89
C THR A 65 -11.58 2.30 5.74
N ASP A 66 -10.36 1.77 5.78
CA ASP A 66 -9.16 2.19 5.10
C ASP A 66 -8.82 1.24 3.92
N SER A 67 -7.58 1.25 3.44
CA SER A 67 -7.20 0.45 2.27
C SER A 67 -7.54 -1.05 2.37
N PRO A 68 -7.38 -1.76 3.51
CA PRO A 68 -7.82 -3.15 3.64
C PRO A 68 -9.30 -3.35 3.35
N LEU A 69 -10.14 -2.54 3.97
CA LEU A 69 -11.59 -2.66 3.80
C LEU A 69 -12.03 -2.28 2.40
N ILE A 70 -11.38 -1.27 1.78
CA ILE A 70 -11.63 -0.90 0.39
C ILE A 70 -11.28 -2.06 -0.55
N CYS A 71 -10.11 -2.70 -0.35
CA CYS A 71 -9.70 -3.85 -1.17
C CYS A 71 -10.67 -5.02 -1.04
N GLU A 72 -11.12 -5.34 0.19
CA GLU A 72 -12.14 -6.38 0.42
C GLU A 72 -13.46 -6.04 -0.25
N TYR A 73 -13.92 -4.80 -0.12
CA TYR A 73 -15.15 -4.31 -0.75
C TYR A 73 -15.10 -4.43 -2.28
N LEU A 74 -14.00 -4.01 -2.90
CA LEU A 74 -13.83 -4.11 -4.35
C LEU A 74 -13.83 -5.57 -4.82
N ALA A 75 -13.15 -6.47 -4.10
CA ALA A 75 -13.12 -7.88 -4.41
C ALA A 75 -14.51 -8.53 -4.27
N TYR A 76 -15.24 -8.19 -3.21
CA TYR A 76 -16.60 -8.66 -2.98
C TYR A 76 -17.55 -8.15 -4.08
N SER A 77 -17.52 -6.85 -4.37
CA SER A 77 -18.39 -6.22 -5.38
C SER A 77 -18.12 -6.72 -6.81
N ALA A 78 -16.85 -7.08 -7.10
CA ALA A 78 -16.48 -7.70 -8.37
C ALA A 78 -16.83 -9.20 -8.45
N GLY A 79 -17.36 -9.80 -7.38
CA GLY A 79 -17.62 -11.23 -7.30
C GLY A 79 -16.33 -12.09 -7.37
N ASN A 80 -15.17 -11.50 -7.10
CA ASN A 80 -13.87 -12.16 -7.19
C ASN A 80 -13.04 -11.96 -5.91
N THR A 81 -13.16 -12.91 -5.00
CA THR A 81 -12.43 -12.90 -3.72
C THR A 81 -11.12 -13.69 -3.76
N SER A 82 -10.68 -14.12 -4.94
CA SER A 82 -9.45 -14.94 -5.11
C SER A 82 -8.19 -14.23 -4.63
N LEU A 83 -8.14 -12.89 -4.75
CA LEU A 83 -7.03 -12.08 -4.22
C LEU A 83 -6.80 -12.25 -2.72
N PHE A 84 -7.84 -12.64 -1.98
CA PHE A 84 -7.78 -12.92 -0.53
C PHE A 84 -7.67 -14.41 -0.23
N ALA A 85 -7.59 -15.27 -1.27
CA ALA A 85 -7.67 -16.74 -1.13
C ALA A 85 -8.88 -17.20 -0.29
N ALA A 86 -9.98 -16.43 -0.33
CA ALA A 86 -11.15 -16.62 0.51
C ALA A 86 -11.73 -18.04 0.37
N GLY A 87 -12.07 -18.65 1.51
CA GLY A 87 -12.61 -20.01 1.57
C GLY A 87 -11.58 -21.13 1.34
N THR A 88 -10.28 -20.80 1.24
CA THR A 88 -9.20 -21.77 1.08
C THR A 88 -8.34 -21.87 2.36
N ALA A 89 -7.48 -22.89 2.44
CA ALA A 89 -6.51 -23.01 3.52
C ALA A 89 -5.49 -21.85 3.57
N ASN A 90 -5.36 -21.11 2.47
CA ASN A 90 -4.41 -19.99 2.36
C ASN A 90 -5.02 -18.62 2.75
N GLU A 91 -6.29 -18.54 3.06
CA GLU A 91 -6.94 -17.27 3.40
C GLU A 91 -6.24 -16.52 4.54
N TRP A 92 -6.02 -17.20 5.66
CA TRP A 92 -5.37 -16.57 6.82
C TRP A 92 -3.87 -16.30 6.60
N PRO A 93 -3.09 -17.22 5.98
CA PRO A 93 -1.72 -16.90 5.56
C PRO A 93 -1.62 -15.66 4.66
N VAL A 94 -2.50 -15.50 3.67
CA VAL A 94 -2.55 -14.32 2.80
C VAL A 94 -2.89 -13.06 3.60
N LYS A 95 -3.93 -13.10 4.43
CA LYS A 95 -4.32 -11.96 5.28
C LYS A 95 -3.21 -11.56 6.27
N ALA A 96 -2.51 -12.54 6.85
CA ALA A 96 -1.38 -12.27 7.73
C ALA A 96 -0.20 -11.60 7.00
N ALA A 97 0.17 -12.12 5.82
CA ALA A 97 1.20 -11.51 4.98
C ALA A 97 0.80 -10.08 4.53
N TYR A 98 -0.47 -9.88 4.16
CA TYR A 98 -1.02 -8.57 3.84
C TYR A 98 -0.87 -7.58 5.00
N ALA A 99 -1.20 -8.01 6.22
CA ALA A 99 -1.05 -7.18 7.41
C ALA A 99 0.42 -6.75 7.65
N VAL A 100 1.39 -7.66 7.43
CA VAL A 100 2.83 -7.33 7.53
C VAL A 100 3.24 -6.33 6.44
N ALA A 101 2.88 -6.56 5.18
CA ALA A 101 3.20 -5.67 4.07
C ALA A 101 2.61 -4.27 4.27
N ARG A 102 1.35 -4.20 4.71
CA ARG A 102 0.70 -2.93 5.06
C ARG A 102 1.40 -2.24 6.24
N GLY A 103 1.79 -2.99 7.26
CA GLY A 103 2.57 -2.48 8.40
C GLY A 103 3.91 -1.87 7.98
N MET A 104 4.58 -2.44 6.97
CA MET A 104 5.77 -1.81 6.37
C MET A 104 5.43 -0.45 5.76
N ALA A 105 4.31 -0.34 5.05
CA ALA A 105 3.86 0.94 4.50
C ALA A 105 3.55 1.97 5.61
N ASP A 106 2.92 1.54 6.73
CA ASP A 106 2.69 2.40 7.90
C ASP A 106 4.02 2.94 8.46
N CYS A 107 5.01 2.06 8.66
CA CYS A 107 6.35 2.45 9.13
C CYS A 107 7.03 3.43 8.14
N GLY A 108 6.92 3.17 6.84
CA GLY A 108 7.47 4.05 5.81
C GLY A 108 6.84 5.44 5.81
N VAL A 109 5.53 5.54 5.93
CA VAL A 109 4.83 6.82 5.99
C VAL A 109 5.16 7.56 7.29
N ALA A 110 5.20 6.86 8.43
CA ALA A 110 5.62 7.44 9.71
C ALA A 110 7.05 7.98 9.64
N LEU A 111 7.97 7.20 9.07
CA LEU A 111 9.36 7.62 8.83
C LEU A 111 9.44 8.85 7.92
N ARG A 112 8.63 8.90 6.86
CA ARG A 112 8.57 10.06 5.95
C ARG A 112 8.11 11.32 6.66
N TYR A 113 7.09 11.23 7.50
CA TYR A 113 6.61 12.38 8.27
C TYR A 113 7.66 12.87 9.26
N GLU A 114 8.34 11.99 9.95
CA GLU A 114 9.40 12.33 10.91
C GLU A 114 10.63 12.96 10.25
N THR A 115 11.07 12.43 9.09
CA THR A 115 12.30 12.87 8.44
C THR A 115 12.13 14.04 7.47
N PHE A 116 10.90 14.28 6.97
CA PHE A 116 10.65 15.30 5.96
C PHE A 116 9.74 16.45 6.43
N LEU A 117 8.67 16.15 7.17
CA LEU A 117 7.72 17.17 7.59
C LEU A 117 8.07 17.77 8.96
N ARG A 118 8.61 16.96 9.86
CA ARG A 118 9.00 17.47 11.17
C ARG A 118 10.24 18.37 11.05
N PRO A 119 10.25 19.57 11.67
CA PRO A 119 11.44 20.41 11.77
C PRO A 119 12.64 19.62 12.32
N GLU A 120 13.82 19.79 11.73
CA GLU A 120 15.00 18.98 12.02
C GLU A 120 15.35 18.97 13.53
N ALA A 121 15.31 20.11 14.19
CA ALA A 121 15.59 20.23 15.61
C ALA A 121 14.59 19.51 16.53
N LEU A 122 13.45 19.04 16.00
CA LEU A 122 12.40 18.33 16.74
C LEU A 122 12.30 16.85 16.34
N ARG A 123 13.20 16.36 15.48
CA ARG A 123 13.22 14.96 15.07
C ARG A 123 13.73 14.07 16.20
N TRP A 124 13.11 12.90 16.31
CA TRP A 124 13.52 11.94 17.33
C TRP A 124 14.29 10.78 16.68
N ASP A 125 15.61 10.80 16.82
CA ASP A 125 16.50 9.84 16.16
C ASP A 125 16.21 8.36 16.53
N GLN A 126 15.83 8.09 17.79
CA GLN A 126 15.47 6.73 18.21
C GLN A 126 14.20 6.25 17.52
N TRP A 127 13.19 7.13 17.34
CA TRP A 127 12.00 6.81 16.56
C TRP A 127 12.33 6.52 15.10
N ILE A 128 13.17 7.35 14.49
CA ILE A 128 13.65 7.16 13.11
C ILE A 128 14.34 5.81 12.96
N ALA A 129 15.25 5.48 13.89
CA ALA A 129 15.95 4.20 13.89
C ALA A 129 15.00 3.01 14.05
N ASP A 130 14.00 3.09 14.93
CA ASP A 130 13.01 2.04 15.15
C ASP A 130 12.13 1.83 13.90
N GLN A 131 11.66 2.91 13.24
CA GLN A 131 10.89 2.76 12.00
C GLN A 131 11.71 2.13 10.87
N LYS A 132 12.99 2.50 10.73
CA LYS A 132 13.91 1.86 9.78
C LYS A 132 14.12 0.38 10.11
N LEU A 133 14.31 0.05 11.37
CA LEU A 133 14.47 -1.35 11.81
C LEU A 133 13.24 -2.19 11.47
N LYS A 134 12.02 -1.65 11.70
CA LYS A 134 10.77 -2.31 11.34
C LYS A 134 10.65 -2.54 9.84
N LEU A 135 11.04 -1.57 9.01
CA LEU A 135 11.09 -1.75 7.56
C LEU A 135 12.05 -2.87 7.16
N VAL A 136 13.27 -2.88 7.70
CA VAL A 136 14.26 -3.93 7.43
C VAL A 136 13.74 -5.29 7.88
N SER A 137 13.16 -5.38 9.08
CA SER A 137 12.58 -6.62 9.61
C SER A 137 11.44 -7.15 8.74
N GLY A 138 10.61 -6.24 8.20
CA GLY A 138 9.56 -6.61 7.24
C GLY A 138 10.14 -7.15 5.93
N VAL A 139 11.20 -6.53 5.41
CA VAL A 139 11.91 -7.03 4.23
C VAL A 139 12.50 -8.42 4.50
N GLU A 140 13.14 -8.64 5.67
CA GLU A 140 13.67 -9.96 6.07
C GLU A 140 12.56 -11.03 6.17
N TYR A 141 11.41 -10.66 6.74
CA TYR A 141 10.26 -11.55 6.82
C TYR A 141 9.86 -12.08 5.43
N PHE A 142 9.81 -11.19 4.43
CA PHE A 142 9.46 -11.59 3.06
C PHE A 142 10.63 -12.22 2.31
N ALA A 143 11.87 -11.85 2.56
CA ALA A 143 13.04 -12.50 1.97
C ALA A 143 13.16 -13.97 2.38
N ALA A 144 12.76 -14.31 3.62
CA ALA A 144 12.69 -15.70 4.10
C ALA A 144 11.45 -16.47 3.56
N ARG A 145 10.52 -15.81 2.89
CA ARG A 145 9.22 -16.35 2.44
C ARG A 145 8.81 -15.76 1.10
N VAL A 146 9.76 -15.71 0.16
CA VAL A 146 9.49 -15.07 -1.16
C VAL A 146 8.27 -15.72 -1.80
N PRO A 147 7.22 -14.94 -2.14
CA PRO A 147 6.05 -15.48 -2.79
C PRO A 147 6.42 -16.05 -4.17
N PRO A 148 5.75 -17.10 -4.64
CA PRO A 148 5.94 -17.54 -6.01
C PRO A 148 5.52 -16.43 -6.99
N LEU A 149 6.32 -16.20 -8.02
CA LEU A 149 5.90 -15.34 -9.12
C LEU A 149 4.91 -16.14 -9.97
N ALA A 150 3.64 -15.79 -9.87
CA ALA A 150 2.55 -16.49 -10.54
C ALA A 150 1.70 -15.51 -11.39
N ASP A 151 0.93 -16.06 -12.32
CA ASP A 151 -0.05 -15.28 -13.10
C ASP A 151 -1.13 -14.69 -12.17
N THR A 152 -1.54 -15.46 -11.17
CA THR A 152 -2.45 -15.00 -10.12
C THR A 152 -1.68 -14.44 -8.94
N VAL A 153 -2.06 -13.25 -8.50
CA VAL A 153 -1.48 -12.58 -7.34
C VAL A 153 -2.48 -12.49 -6.21
N THR A 154 -1.99 -12.32 -4.99
CA THR A 154 -2.81 -12.05 -3.80
C THR A 154 -2.74 -10.57 -3.42
N VAL A 155 -3.65 -10.14 -2.56
CA VAL A 155 -3.60 -8.78 -1.98
C VAL A 155 -2.31 -8.56 -1.18
N ALA A 156 -1.72 -9.62 -0.61
CA ALA A 156 -0.43 -9.55 0.07
C ALA A 156 0.71 -9.21 -0.89
N ASP A 157 0.73 -9.83 -2.08
CA ASP A 157 1.73 -9.55 -3.12
C ASP A 157 1.63 -8.10 -3.61
N LEU A 158 0.42 -7.62 -3.86
CA LEU A 158 0.20 -6.24 -4.30
C LEU A 158 0.62 -5.22 -3.23
N SER A 159 0.28 -5.49 -1.97
CA SER A 159 0.68 -4.64 -0.85
C SER A 159 2.19 -4.65 -0.61
N LEU A 160 2.83 -5.82 -0.71
CA LEU A 160 4.29 -5.94 -0.62
C LEU A 160 4.97 -5.17 -1.75
N ALA A 161 4.50 -5.31 -2.98
CA ALA A 161 5.04 -4.56 -4.12
C ALA A 161 4.87 -3.05 -3.94
N ALA A 162 3.72 -2.60 -3.39
CA ALA A 162 3.51 -1.18 -3.06
C ALA A 162 4.48 -0.70 -1.97
N ALA A 163 4.69 -1.50 -0.91
CA ALA A 163 5.58 -1.15 0.20
C ALA A 163 7.06 -1.09 -0.24
N LEU A 164 7.54 -2.09 -1.00
CA LEU A 164 8.90 -2.10 -1.53
C LEU A 164 9.13 -0.96 -2.52
N GLY A 165 8.17 -0.71 -3.41
CA GLY A 165 8.21 0.44 -4.33
C GLY A 165 8.19 1.79 -3.58
N TYR A 166 7.53 1.88 -2.43
CA TYR A 166 7.57 3.07 -1.59
C TYR A 166 8.95 3.26 -0.93
N ILE A 167 9.60 2.17 -0.50
CA ILE A 167 10.98 2.23 0.01
C ILE A 167 11.92 2.73 -1.09
N ASP A 168 11.83 2.22 -2.31
CA ASP A 168 12.63 2.71 -3.44
C ASP A 168 12.42 4.20 -3.70
N PHE A 169 11.16 4.64 -3.67
CA PHE A 169 10.79 6.02 -3.97
C PHE A 169 11.23 7.02 -2.88
N ARG A 170 11.21 6.62 -1.62
CA ARG A 170 11.44 7.54 -0.48
C ARG A 170 12.72 7.29 0.29
N PHE A 171 13.22 6.06 0.27
CA PHE A 171 14.28 5.58 1.14
C PHE A 171 15.25 4.68 0.39
N SER A 172 15.66 5.07 -0.82
CA SER A 172 16.58 4.30 -1.67
C SER A 172 17.90 3.92 -0.96
N SER A 173 18.33 4.74 0.00
CA SER A 173 19.51 4.47 0.83
C SER A 173 19.37 3.26 1.76
N LEU A 174 18.15 2.74 1.99
CA LEU A 174 17.96 1.50 2.74
C LEU A 174 18.44 0.26 1.97
N ASN A 175 18.66 0.41 0.66
CA ASN A 175 19.22 -0.63 -0.21
C ASN A 175 18.67 -2.05 0.08
N TRP A 176 17.34 -2.15 0.16
CA TRP A 176 16.64 -3.36 0.63
C TRP A 176 16.94 -4.62 -0.21
N ARG A 177 17.48 -4.46 -1.44
CA ARG A 177 17.83 -5.59 -2.33
C ARG A 177 19.12 -6.28 -1.96
N GLU A 178 20.01 -5.59 -1.25
CA GLU A 178 21.34 -6.14 -0.88
C GLU A 178 21.20 -7.41 -0.04
N GLY A 179 21.81 -8.51 -0.51
CA GLY A 179 21.71 -9.81 0.14
C GLY A 179 20.38 -10.54 -0.03
N ARG A 180 19.43 -10.03 -0.85
CA ARG A 180 18.07 -10.57 -1.00
C ARG A 180 17.67 -10.77 -2.46
N ALA A 181 18.51 -11.49 -3.20
CA ALA A 181 18.41 -11.64 -4.65
C ALA A 181 17.05 -12.22 -5.10
N GLU A 182 16.52 -13.20 -4.37
CA GLU A 182 15.24 -13.84 -4.72
C GLU A 182 14.07 -12.86 -4.57
N LEU A 183 14.02 -12.09 -3.48
CA LEU A 183 13.00 -11.06 -3.29
C LEU A 183 13.13 -9.94 -4.32
N ALA A 184 14.36 -9.56 -4.67
CA ALA A 184 14.62 -8.56 -5.71
C ALA A 184 14.14 -9.05 -7.10
N GLN A 185 14.36 -10.32 -7.43
CA GLN A 185 13.86 -10.93 -8.65
C GLN A 185 12.33 -11.01 -8.67
N TRP A 186 11.71 -11.40 -7.55
CA TRP A 186 10.25 -11.38 -7.41
C TRP A 186 9.68 -9.97 -7.66
N PHE A 187 10.29 -8.97 -7.04
CA PHE A 187 9.85 -7.57 -7.20
C PHE A 187 9.99 -7.09 -8.64
N ALA A 188 11.08 -7.44 -9.33
CA ALA A 188 11.26 -7.13 -10.75
C ALA A 188 10.15 -7.75 -11.62
N GLY A 189 9.69 -8.97 -11.29
CA GLY A 189 8.51 -9.58 -11.92
C GLY A 189 7.23 -8.79 -11.65
N MET A 190 7.03 -8.31 -10.42
CA MET A 190 5.89 -7.46 -10.07
C MET A 190 5.92 -6.11 -10.83
N GLU A 191 7.09 -5.51 -11.03
CA GLU A 191 7.24 -4.30 -11.85
C GLU A 191 6.80 -4.50 -13.31
N GLY A 192 6.86 -5.74 -13.82
CA GLY A 192 6.37 -6.13 -15.14
C GLY A 192 4.84 -6.15 -15.28
N ARG A 193 4.07 -6.19 -14.17
CA ARG A 193 2.61 -6.25 -14.21
C ARG A 193 1.98 -4.94 -14.66
N ALA A 194 0.88 -5.03 -15.40
CA ALA A 194 0.15 -3.85 -15.89
C ALA A 194 -0.36 -2.98 -14.74
N SER A 195 -0.91 -3.60 -13.67
CA SER A 195 -1.38 -2.93 -12.47
C SER A 195 -0.29 -2.12 -11.76
N PHE A 196 0.93 -2.67 -11.65
CA PHE A 196 2.06 -2.00 -11.03
C PHE A 196 2.55 -0.81 -11.86
N ARG A 197 2.65 -0.97 -13.20
CA ARG A 197 3.09 0.10 -14.10
C ARG A 197 2.09 1.26 -14.15
N ALA A 198 0.78 0.95 -14.20
CA ALA A 198 -0.28 1.95 -14.26
C ALA A 198 -0.35 2.83 -13.00
N THR A 199 0.13 2.33 -11.85
CA THR A 199 0.04 2.99 -10.55
C THR A 199 1.38 3.49 -10.01
N LYS A 200 2.42 3.53 -10.86
CA LYS A 200 3.76 3.98 -10.43
C LYS A 200 3.71 5.45 -9.99
N PRO A 201 4.27 5.80 -8.81
CA PRO A 201 4.39 7.21 -8.40
C PRO A 201 5.26 8.00 -9.39
N ASN A 202 4.82 9.21 -9.70
CA ASN A 202 5.54 10.19 -10.53
C ASN A 202 6.48 11.05 -9.69
#